data_12210539d15f9002051737ea92c8fc40
#
_entry.id   12210539d15f9002051737ea92c8fc40
#
_cell.length_a   1.000
_cell.length_b   1.000
_cell.length_c   1.000
_cell.angle_alpha   90.00
_cell.angle_beta   90.00
_cell.angle_gamma   90.00
#
_symmetry.space_group_name_H-M   'P 1'
#
loop_
_entity.id
_entity.type
_entity.pdbx_description
1 polymer ?
#
loop_
_entity_poly.entity_id
_entity_poly.type
_entity_poly.pdbx_seq_one_letter_code
_entity_poly.pdbx_strand_id
1 'polypeptide(L)'
;MNDVSAPSSLGDIAAIETRIAQLSGEARPVAAPADGSVAAFQALLNGFSSGTGGSGPAPAPVAPADVERLIAGACAATGDDPALVKAVVANESGFNATATSPVGAQGLMQLMPGTAAELGVSDAYDPAQNVAGGARYLAQLLQRFNGDVPLALAAYNAGPDAVEHGRIPAETRDYVRSVLSSYAQYRHGE
;
A
#
# COMPACT_ATOMS: atom_id res chain seq x y z
N MET A 1 -27.03 8.53 -8.05
CA MET A 1 -26.82 7.08 -7.92
C MET A 1 -25.77 6.72 -8.95
N ASN A 2 -24.50 6.78 -8.60
CA ASN A 2 -23.42 6.36 -9.47
C ASN A 2 -23.02 4.94 -9.03
N ASP A 3 -23.46 3.99 -9.85
CA ASP A 3 -23.06 2.60 -9.72
C ASP A 3 -21.58 2.51 -10.11
N VAL A 4 -20.70 2.44 -9.10
CA VAL A 4 -19.28 2.16 -9.28
C VAL A 4 -19.16 0.66 -9.47
N SER A 5 -19.47 0.17 -10.66
CA SER A 5 -19.23 -1.22 -11.05
C SER A 5 -17.74 -1.51 -10.95
N ALA A 6 -17.37 -2.27 -9.92
CA ALA A 6 -16.04 -2.83 -9.82
C ALA A 6 -15.76 -3.80 -10.96
N PRO A 7 -14.52 -3.93 -11.43
CA PRO A 7 -14.14 -4.83 -12.52
C PRO A 7 -14.47 -6.28 -12.18
N SER A 8 -15.29 -6.91 -12.99
CA SER A 8 -15.90 -8.22 -12.70
C SER A 8 -15.25 -9.40 -13.41
N SER A 9 -14.14 -9.20 -14.16
CA SER A 9 -13.50 -10.30 -14.88
C SER A 9 -12.01 -10.08 -15.16
N LEU A 10 -11.30 -11.17 -15.49
CA LEU A 10 -9.91 -11.15 -15.96
C LEU A 10 -9.70 -10.26 -17.20
N GLY A 11 -10.75 -10.02 -17.99
CA GLY A 11 -10.74 -9.09 -19.12
C GLY A 11 -10.53 -7.63 -18.69
N ASP A 12 -11.02 -7.27 -17.52
CA ASP A 12 -10.87 -5.92 -16.96
C ASP A 12 -9.44 -5.65 -16.51
N ILE A 13 -8.73 -6.66 -16.02
CA ILE A 13 -7.31 -6.53 -15.61
C ILE A 13 -6.43 -6.20 -16.83
N ALA A 14 -6.65 -6.84 -17.96
CA ALA A 14 -5.90 -6.55 -19.19
C ALA A 14 -6.18 -5.12 -19.72
N ALA A 15 -7.42 -4.65 -19.60
CA ALA A 15 -7.78 -3.28 -19.93
C ALA A 15 -7.12 -2.27 -19.00
N ILE A 16 -7.02 -2.60 -17.70
CA ILE A 16 -6.33 -1.81 -16.68
C ILE A 16 -4.83 -1.75 -16.95
N GLU A 17 -4.21 -2.88 -17.28
CA GLU A 17 -2.78 -2.94 -17.65
C GLU A 17 -2.49 -2.09 -18.89
N THR A 18 -3.36 -2.15 -19.89
CA THR A 18 -3.26 -1.31 -21.08
C THR A 18 -3.36 0.16 -20.74
N ARG A 19 -4.26 0.55 -19.83
CA ARG A 19 -4.45 1.92 -19.42
C ARG A 19 -3.28 2.45 -18.58
N ILE A 20 -2.73 1.64 -17.66
CA ILE A 20 -1.52 1.97 -16.92
C ILE A 20 -0.32 2.08 -17.87
N ALA A 21 -0.18 1.18 -18.85
CA ALA A 21 0.87 1.24 -19.86
C ALA A 21 0.78 2.49 -20.75
N GLN A 22 -0.43 2.90 -21.13
CA GLN A 22 -0.66 4.14 -21.90
C GLN A 22 -0.28 5.40 -21.10
N LEU A 23 -0.54 5.43 -19.80
CA LEU A 23 -0.17 6.54 -18.92
C LEU A 23 1.33 6.59 -18.63
N SER A 24 2.00 5.43 -18.64
CA SER A 24 3.44 5.34 -18.34
C SER A 24 4.35 5.80 -19.48
N GLY A 25 3.83 6.14 -20.66
CA GLY A 25 4.62 6.53 -21.84
C GLY A 25 5.77 5.54 -22.11
N GLU A 26 6.09 5.22 -23.32
CA GLU A 26 7.21 4.34 -23.66
C GLU A 26 8.51 4.86 -23.00
N ALA A 27 8.89 4.26 -21.87
CA ALA A 27 10.15 4.55 -21.22
C ALA A 27 11.26 4.00 -22.12
N ARG A 28 11.98 4.91 -22.81
CA ARG A 28 13.30 4.58 -23.39
C ARG A 28 14.15 3.99 -22.26
N PRO A 29 14.89 2.90 -22.51
CA PRO A 29 15.77 2.33 -21.49
C PRO A 29 16.80 3.37 -21.09
N VAL A 30 16.71 3.86 -19.88
CA VAL A 30 17.76 4.64 -19.24
C VAL A 30 18.82 3.62 -18.82
N ALA A 31 20.02 3.78 -19.37
CA ALA A 31 21.17 2.96 -19.03
C ALA A 31 21.37 2.96 -17.50
N ALA A 32 21.57 1.77 -16.95
CA ALA A 32 21.90 1.59 -15.54
C ALA A 32 23.12 2.43 -15.16
N PRO A 33 23.10 3.15 -14.02
CA PRO A 33 24.32 3.76 -13.50
C PRO A 33 25.24 2.64 -13.01
N ALA A 34 26.42 2.61 -13.58
CA ALA A 34 27.50 1.72 -13.15
C ALA A 34 28.05 2.18 -11.78
N ASP A 35 28.31 1.19 -10.93
CA ASP A 35 29.26 1.20 -9.83
C ASP A 35 29.08 2.18 -8.65
N GLY A 36 28.84 1.60 -7.48
CA GLY A 36 29.14 2.17 -6.17
C GLY A 36 28.10 2.02 -5.06
N SER A 37 26.83 1.74 -5.37
CA SER A 37 25.79 1.77 -4.34
C SER A 37 25.61 0.47 -3.54
N VAL A 38 26.05 -0.68 -4.06
CA VAL A 38 25.84 -1.98 -3.41
C VAL A 38 26.74 -2.15 -2.18
N ALA A 39 27.97 -1.66 -2.25
CA ALA A 39 28.90 -1.73 -1.12
C ALA A 39 28.53 -0.78 0.02
N ALA A 40 27.99 0.41 -0.29
CA ALA A 40 27.49 1.35 0.71
C ALA A 40 26.23 0.83 1.40
N PHE A 41 25.35 0.15 0.67
CA PHE A 41 24.15 -0.48 1.21
C PHE A 41 24.49 -1.67 2.12
N GLN A 42 25.46 -2.50 1.72
CA GLN A 42 25.95 -3.62 2.54
C GLN A 42 26.62 -3.15 3.84
N ALA A 43 27.35 -2.03 3.81
CA ALA A 43 27.97 -1.43 5.00
C ALA A 43 26.90 -0.86 5.97
N LEU A 44 25.80 -0.33 5.45
CA LEU A 44 24.66 0.12 6.26
C LEU A 44 23.97 -1.06 6.98
N LEU A 45 23.75 -2.18 6.29
CA LEU A 45 23.16 -3.38 6.87
C LEU A 45 24.01 -4.00 7.99
N ASN A 46 25.33 -3.94 7.88
CA ASN A 46 26.23 -4.46 8.88
C ASN A 46 26.37 -3.54 10.11
N GLY A 47 26.04 -2.25 9.99
CA GLY A 47 26.05 -1.26 11.08
C GLY A 47 24.88 -1.37 12.05
N PHE A 48 23.77 -1.99 11.66
CA PHE A 48 22.57 -2.14 12.50
C PHE A 48 22.57 -3.35 13.43
N SER A 49 23.63 -4.19 13.38
CA SER A 49 23.72 -5.41 14.21
C SER A 49 24.25 -5.19 15.64
N SER A 50 24.48 -3.94 16.07
CA SER A 50 25.05 -3.69 17.41
C SER A 50 24.39 -2.47 18.07
N GLY A 51 23.13 -2.58 18.41
CA GLY A 51 22.39 -1.59 19.21
C GLY A 51 21.57 -2.29 20.27
N THR A 52 22.17 -2.49 21.43
CA THR A 52 21.52 -2.91 22.68
C THR A 52 20.52 -1.85 23.12
N GLY A 53 19.28 -2.25 23.41
CA GLY A 53 18.53 -1.47 24.36
C GLY A 53 17.04 -1.37 24.18
N GLY A 54 16.31 -1.93 25.09
CA GLY A 54 14.91 -1.60 25.36
C GLY A 54 13.94 -2.73 25.06
N SER A 55 13.99 -3.81 25.87
CA SER A 55 12.93 -4.82 25.92
C SER A 55 11.70 -4.23 26.59
N GLY A 56 10.87 -3.52 25.84
CA GLY A 56 9.45 -3.50 26.13
C GLY A 56 8.86 -4.83 25.65
N PRO A 57 7.78 -5.33 26.26
CA PRO A 57 7.12 -6.52 25.75
C PRO A 57 6.77 -6.28 24.28
N ALA A 58 7.20 -7.20 23.41
CA ALA A 58 6.82 -7.15 22.00
C ALA A 58 5.28 -7.05 21.91
N PRO A 59 4.72 -6.15 21.12
CA PRO A 59 3.28 -6.06 20.97
C PRO A 59 2.76 -7.43 20.55
N ALA A 60 1.73 -7.92 21.25
CA ALA A 60 1.12 -9.21 20.95
C ALA A 60 0.61 -9.21 19.50
N PRO A 61 0.72 -10.34 18.78
CA PRO A 61 0.16 -10.44 17.44
C PRO A 61 -1.33 -10.08 17.48
N VAL A 62 -1.74 -9.14 16.63
CA VAL A 62 -3.16 -8.74 16.55
C VAL A 62 -3.92 -9.90 15.92
N ALA A 63 -5.00 -10.34 16.59
CA ALA A 63 -5.81 -11.44 16.04
C ALA A 63 -6.47 -10.99 14.71
N PRO A 64 -6.57 -11.87 13.71
CA PRO A 64 -7.19 -11.54 12.41
C PRO A 64 -8.58 -10.91 12.53
N ALA A 65 -9.42 -11.41 13.44
CA ALA A 65 -10.74 -10.86 13.72
C ALA A 65 -10.70 -9.42 14.27
N ASP A 66 -9.64 -9.04 14.96
CA ASP A 66 -9.46 -7.68 15.45
C ASP A 66 -9.11 -6.73 14.29
N VAL A 67 -8.23 -7.18 13.38
CA VAL A 67 -7.89 -6.40 12.17
C VAL A 67 -9.14 -6.19 11.31
N GLU A 68 -9.97 -7.19 11.13
CA GLU A 68 -11.23 -7.06 10.37
C GLU A 68 -12.18 -6.05 10.99
N ARG A 69 -12.29 -6.02 12.34
CA ARG A 69 -13.09 -5.00 13.03
C ARG A 69 -12.53 -3.59 12.86
N LEU A 70 -11.21 -3.44 12.88
CA LEU A 70 -10.55 -2.16 12.64
C LEU A 70 -10.79 -1.67 11.21
N ILE A 71 -10.67 -2.56 10.22
CA ILE A 71 -10.97 -2.26 8.82
C ILE A 71 -12.43 -1.82 8.66
N ALA A 72 -13.38 -2.58 9.22
CA ALA A 72 -14.81 -2.23 9.14
C ALA A 72 -15.09 -0.85 9.77
N GLY A 73 -14.47 -0.56 10.93
CA GLY A 73 -14.61 0.74 11.57
C GLY A 73 -14.03 1.89 10.75
N ALA A 74 -12.85 1.70 10.15
CA ALA A 74 -12.21 2.69 9.29
C ALA A 74 -13.06 2.94 8.02
N CYS A 75 -13.54 1.89 7.37
CA CYS A 75 -14.37 1.99 6.17
C CYS A 75 -15.74 2.65 6.46
N ALA A 76 -16.31 2.44 7.63
CA ALA A 76 -17.53 3.14 8.03
C ALA A 76 -17.33 4.67 8.10
N ALA A 77 -16.11 5.13 8.39
CA ALA A 77 -15.78 6.55 8.44
C ALA A 77 -15.37 7.13 7.08
N THR A 78 -14.78 6.36 6.19
CA THR A 78 -14.28 6.82 4.88
C THR A 78 -15.25 6.55 3.74
N GLY A 79 -16.12 5.56 3.87
CA GLY A 79 -17.03 5.09 2.81
C GLY A 79 -16.38 4.11 1.83
N ASP A 80 -15.16 3.64 2.12
CA ASP A 80 -14.45 2.69 1.27
C ASP A 80 -15.01 1.26 1.41
N ASP A 81 -14.76 0.42 0.39
CA ASP A 81 -15.10 -1.01 0.45
C ASP A 81 -14.12 -1.73 1.41
N PRO A 82 -14.63 -2.39 2.48
CA PRO A 82 -13.78 -3.13 3.42
C PRO A 82 -12.93 -4.22 2.76
N ALA A 83 -13.41 -4.83 1.68
CA ALA A 83 -12.65 -5.83 0.94
C ALA A 83 -11.42 -5.20 0.25
N LEU A 84 -11.53 -3.95 -0.22
CA LEU A 84 -10.40 -3.24 -0.82
C LEU A 84 -9.34 -2.90 0.23
N VAL A 85 -9.75 -2.33 1.38
CA VAL A 85 -8.81 -2.03 2.48
C VAL A 85 -8.15 -3.30 3.00
N LYS A 86 -8.91 -4.41 3.14
CA LYS A 86 -8.38 -5.73 3.52
C LYS A 86 -7.32 -6.24 2.51
N ALA A 87 -7.57 -6.05 1.21
CA ALA A 87 -6.63 -6.43 0.17
C ALA A 87 -5.32 -5.62 0.25
N VAL A 88 -5.40 -4.33 0.54
CA VAL A 88 -4.22 -3.50 0.76
C VAL A 88 -3.44 -4.00 1.98
N VAL A 89 -4.09 -4.20 3.14
CA VAL A 89 -3.43 -4.71 4.36
C VAL A 89 -2.74 -6.06 4.11
N ALA A 90 -3.40 -6.97 3.37
CA ALA A 90 -2.83 -8.28 3.03
C ALA A 90 -1.54 -8.15 2.21
N ASN A 91 -1.52 -7.24 1.22
CA ASN A 91 -0.38 -7.06 0.35
C ASN A 91 0.74 -6.22 0.98
N GLU A 92 0.42 -5.28 1.87
CA GLU A 92 1.39 -4.42 2.53
C GLU A 92 2.16 -5.13 3.66
N SER A 93 1.45 -5.85 4.51
CA SER A 93 2.06 -6.41 5.72
C SER A 93 1.77 -7.89 5.95
N GLY A 94 0.89 -8.51 5.15
CA GLY A 94 0.36 -9.84 5.47
C GLY A 94 -0.35 -9.87 6.83
N PHE A 95 -1.03 -8.79 7.22
CA PHE A 95 -1.67 -8.59 8.53
C PHE A 95 -0.69 -8.50 9.72
N ASN A 96 0.57 -8.20 9.48
CA ASN A 96 1.56 -8.01 10.54
C ASN A 96 1.60 -6.54 11.00
N ALA A 97 1.08 -6.26 12.19
CA ALA A 97 1.04 -4.90 12.74
C ALA A 97 2.43 -4.32 13.08
N THR A 98 3.43 -5.17 13.23
CA THR A 98 4.81 -4.75 13.55
C THR A 98 5.72 -4.75 12.32
N ALA A 99 5.16 -4.91 11.11
CA ALA A 99 5.93 -4.92 9.88
C ALA A 99 6.64 -3.59 9.67
N THR A 100 7.91 -3.69 9.24
CA THR A 100 8.72 -2.53 8.83
C THR A 100 9.42 -2.88 7.52
N SER A 101 9.23 -2.06 6.50
CA SER A 101 9.91 -2.27 5.22
C SER A 101 11.36 -1.74 5.27
N PRO A 102 12.23 -2.17 4.34
CA PRO A 102 13.61 -1.67 4.25
C PRO A 102 13.70 -0.14 4.04
N VAL A 103 12.66 0.47 3.51
CA VAL A 103 12.57 1.93 3.29
C VAL A 103 11.87 2.66 4.44
N GLY A 104 11.46 1.95 5.50
CA GLY A 104 10.91 2.53 6.71
C GLY A 104 9.40 2.70 6.74
N ALA A 105 8.66 2.07 5.83
CA ALA A 105 7.20 1.99 5.93
C ALA A 105 6.79 1.08 7.10
N GLN A 106 5.71 1.41 7.82
CA GLN A 106 5.40 0.83 9.12
C GLN A 106 3.95 0.36 9.25
N GLY A 107 3.76 -0.75 9.94
CA GLY A 107 2.47 -1.26 10.39
C GLY A 107 1.65 -1.97 9.32
N LEU A 108 0.36 -2.18 9.60
CA LEU A 108 -0.57 -2.98 8.78
C LEU A 108 -0.71 -2.47 7.34
N MET A 109 -0.75 -1.17 7.15
CA MET A 109 -0.93 -0.51 5.85
C MET A 109 0.36 0.17 5.35
N GLN A 110 1.52 -0.15 5.96
CA GLN A 110 2.85 0.30 5.54
C GLN A 110 2.93 1.81 5.29
N LEU A 111 2.54 2.60 6.28
CA LEU A 111 2.63 4.05 6.18
C LEU A 111 4.08 4.52 6.34
N MET A 112 4.54 5.38 5.42
CA MET A 112 5.80 6.10 5.60
C MET A 112 5.66 7.10 6.76
N PRO A 113 6.72 7.34 7.57
CA PRO A 113 6.64 8.22 8.74
C PRO A 113 6.12 9.63 8.42
N GLY A 114 6.50 10.21 7.28
CA GLY A 114 5.98 11.50 6.84
C GLY A 114 4.48 11.47 6.57
N THR A 115 4.02 10.46 5.83
CA THR A 115 2.60 10.25 5.52
C THR A 115 1.80 9.98 6.81
N ALA A 116 2.33 9.15 7.72
CA ALA A 116 1.70 8.89 9.01
C ALA A 116 1.47 10.19 9.80
N ALA A 117 2.49 11.06 9.87
CA ALA A 117 2.39 12.35 10.55
C ALA A 117 1.33 13.27 9.90
N GLU A 118 1.30 13.37 8.58
CA GLU A 118 0.29 14.14 7.83
C GLU A 118 -1.13 13.64 8.06
N LEU A 119 -1.29 12.32 8.25
CA LEU A 119 -2.57 11.68 8.55
C LEU A 119 -2.94 11.72 10.04
N GLY A 120 -2.10 12.31 10.90
CA GLY A 120 -2.33 12.37 12.35
C GLY A 120 -2.16 11.02 13.06
N VAL A 121 -1.39 10.10 12.48
CA VAL A 121 -1.00 8.83 13.09
C VAL A 121 0.23 9.08 13.95
N SER A 122 0.08 8.99 15.26
CA SER A 122 1.16 9.23 16.22
C SER A 122 2.01 7.98 16.48
N ASP A 123 1.43 6.81 16.35
CA ASP A 123 2.10 5.51 16.42
C ASP A 123 1.66 4.64 15.23
N ALA A 124 2.55 4.47 14.26
CA ALA A 124 2.27 3.68 13.08
C ALA A 124 2.28 2.15 13.35
N TYR A 125 2.71 1.71 14.52
CA TYR A 125 2.60 0.32 14.95
C TYR A 125 1.33 0.04 15.76
N ASP A 126 0.59 1.09 16.18
CA ASP A 126 -0.76 0.93 16.72
C ASP A 126 -1.72 0.51 15.59
N PRO A 127 -2.32 -0.69 15.65
CA PRO A 127 -3.15 -1.22 14.56
C PRO A 127 -4.35 -0.32 14.22
N ALA A 128 -4.97 0.28 15.23
CA ALA A 128 -6.16 1.12 15.03
C ALA A 128 -5.80 2.45 14.35
N GLN A 129 -4.71 3.09 14.79
CA GLN A 129 -4.24 4.32 14.16
C GLN A 129 -3.75 4.08 12.74
N ASN A 130 -3.00 2.99 12.51
CA ASN A 130 -2.45 2.65 11.22
C ASN A 130 -3.55 2.37 10.19
N VAL A 131 -4.51 1.51 10.52
CA VAL A 131 -5.64 1.18 9.62
C VAL A 131 -6.52 2.40 9.37
N ALA A 132 -6.83 3.21 10.40
CA ALA A 132 -7.62 4.42 10.23
C ALA A 132 -6.89 5.48 9.37
N GLY A 133 -5.59 5.64 9.54
CA GLY A 133 -4.76 6.53 8.72
C GLY A 133 -4.65 6.07 7.28
N GLY A 134 -4.31 4.79 7.07
CA GLY A 134 -4.15 4.20 5.75
C GLY A 134 -5.46 4.19 4.93
N ALA A 135 -6.59 3.86 5.57
CA ALA A 135 -7.89 3.93 4.92
C ALA A 135 -8.24 5.37 4.50
N ARG A 136 -7.99 6.38 5.36
CA ARG A 136 -8.17 7.78 4.97
C ARG A 136 -7.28 8.17 3.79
N TYR A 137 -6.03 7.72 3.76
CA TYR A 137 -5.15 7.99 2.64
C TYR A 137 -5.64 7.35 1.35
N LEU A 138 -6.08 6.09 1.40
CA LEU A 138 -6.67 5.40 0.26
C LEU A 138 -7.93 6.12 -0.24
N ALA A 139 -8.83 6.56 0.66
CA ALA A 139 -10.02 7.33 0.32
C ALA A 139 -9.67 8.66 -0.40
N GLN A 140 -8.66 9.38 0.08
CA GLN A 140 -8.17 10.59 -0.56
C GLN A 140 -7.65 10.33 -1.98
N LEU A 141 -6.93 9.23 -2.16
CA LEU A 141 -6.44 8.83 -3.49
C LEU A 141 -7.58 8.41 -4.41
N LEU A 142 -8.57 7.65 -3.91
CA LEU A 142 -9.78 7.33 -4.67
C LEU A 142 -10.52 8.59 -5.12
N GLN A 143 -10.67 9.57 -4.25
CA GLN A 143 -11.27 10.87 -4.63
C GLN A 143 -10.41 11.60 -5.68
N ARG A 144 -9.08 11.65 -5.49
CA ARG A 144 -8.15 12.33 -6.41
C ARG A 144 -8.18 11.72 -7.81
N PHE A 145 -8.35 10.42 -7.91
CA PHE A 145 -8.41 9.67 -9.18
C PHE A 145 -9.83 9.30 -9.61
N ASN A 146 -10.86 10.04 -9.15
CA ASN A 146 -12.26 9.89 -9.57
C ASN A 146 -12.82 8.47 -9.40
N GLY A 147 -12.42 7.76 -8.36
CA GLY A 147 -12.84 6.38 -8.08
C GLY A 147 -12.12 5.31 -8.92
N ASP A 148 -11.10 5.68 -9.68
CA ASP A 148 -10.28 4.71 -10.43
C ASP A 148 -9.38 3.94 -9.45
N VAL A 149 -9.85 2.77 -9.01
CA VAL A 149 -9.17 1.92 -8.03
C VAL A 149 -7.74 1.57 -8.44
N PRO A 150 -7.45 1.13 -9.67
CA PRO A 150 -6.09 0.89 -10.14
C PRO A 150 -5.16 2.08 -10.01
N LEU A 151 -5.61 3.28 -10.40
CA LEU A 151 -4.79 4.48 -10.29
C LEU A 151 -4.58 4.90 -8.82
N ALA A 152 -5.61 4.76 -7.99
CA ALA A 152 -5.50 5.01 -6.55
C ALA A 152 -4.50 4.06 -5.88
N LEU A 153 -4.53 2.77 -6.22
CA LEU A 153 -3.56 1.77 -5.71
C LEU A 153 -2.14 2.05 -6.22
N ALA A 154 -2.00 2.43 -7.49
CA ALA A 154 -0.70 2.83 -8.02
C ALA A 154 -0.14 4.05 -7.28
N ALA A 155 -1.00 5.03 -6.97
CA ALA A 155 -0.64 6.22 -6.22
C ALA A 155 -0.35 5.91 -4.74
N TYR A 156 -1.02 4.94 -4.16
CA TYR A 156 -0.73 4.47 -2.80
C TYR A 156 0.70 3.95 -2.70
N ASN A 157 1.12 3.14 -3.67
CA ASN A 157 2.44 2.51 -3.69
C ASN A 157 3.56 3.43 -4.18
N ALA A 158 3.36 4.16 -5.30
CA ALA A 158 4.40 4.95 -5.96
C ALA A 158 4.31 6.46 -5.66
N GLY A 159 3.29 6.89 -4.96
CA GLY A 159 2.96 8.30 -4.75
C GLY A 159 2.09 8.89 -5.88
N PRO A 160 1.20 9.84 -5.54
CA PRO A 160 0.27 10.43 -6.50
C PRO A 160 0.98 11.19 -7.63
N ASP A 161 2.08 11.86 -7.35
CA ASP A 161 2.84 12.61 -8.35
C ASP A 161 3.46 11.70 -9.43
N ALA A 162 3.85 10.48 -9.07
CA ALA A 162 4.35 9.50 -10.04
C ALA A 162 3.25 9.11 -11.04
N VAL A 163 2.05 8.88 -10.54
CA VAL A 163 0.87 8.51 -11.36
C VAL A 163 0.46 9.66 -12.27
N GLU A 164 0.35 10.88 -11.75
CA GLU A 164 -0.04 12.06 -12.53
C GLU A 164 0.93 12.40 -13.67
N HIS A 165 2.21 12.10 -13.48
CA HIS A 165 3.23 12.29 -14.51
C HIS A 165 3.49 11.03 -15.36
N GLY A 166 2.67 10.01 -15.23
CA GLY A 166 2.80 8.77 -16.01
C GLY A 166 4.08 7.95 -15.70
N ARG A 167 4.70 8.18 -14.54
CA ARG A 167 5.95 7.51 -14.12
C ARG A 167 5.63 6.35 -13.18
N ILE A 168 4.91 5.35 -13.65
CA ILE A 168 4.51 4.20 -12.86
C ILE A 168 5.54 3.07 -13.03
N PRO A 169 6.31 2.71 -11.97
CA PRO A 169 7.29 1.62 -12.01
C PRO A 169 6.66 0.26 -12.33
N ALA A 170 7.46 -0.67 -12.84
CA ALA A 170 6.98 -2.04 -13.10
C ALA A 170 6.51 -2.72 -11.81
N GLU A 171 7.25 -2.56 -10.72
CA GLU A 171 6.91 -3.09 -9.41
C GLU A 171 5.56 -2.58 -8.89
N THR A 172 5.22 -1.32 -9.15
CA THR A 172 3.92 -0.74 -8.81
C THR A 172 2.79 -1.40 -9.61
N ARG A 173 3.02 -1.72 -10.88
CA ARG A 173 2.04 -2.46 -11.70
C ARG A 173 1.80 -3.87 -11.16
N ASP A 174 2.86 -4.55 -10.72
CA ASP A 174 2.76 -5.87 -10.09
C ASP A 174 2.01 -5.78 -8.74
N TYR A 175 2.28 -4.75 -7.95
CA TYR A 175 1.55 -4.45 -6.72
C TYR A 175 0.05 -4.26 -7.00
N VAL A 176 -0.31 -3.40 -7.95
CA VAL A 176 -1.73 -3.15 -8.31
C VAL A 176 -2.42 -4.45 -8.72
N ARG A 177 -1.78 -5.28 -9.55
CA ARG A 177 -2.32 -6.59 -9.96
C ARG A 177 -2.55 -7.52 -8.77
N SER A 178 -1.59 -7.59 -7.84
CA SER A 178 -1.68 -8.39 -6.63
C SER A 178 -2.83 -7.94 -5.74
N VAL A 179 -2.94 -6.63 -5.46
CA VAL A 179 -4.03 -6.09 -4.64
C VAL A 179 -5.38 -6.32 -5.27
N LEU A 180 -5.53 -6.10 -6.58
CA LEU A 180 -6.81 -6.34 -7.28
C LEU A 180 -7.22 -7.81 -7.26
N SER A 181 -6.26 -8.74 -7.37
CA SER A 181 -6.52 -10.18 -7.21
C SER A 181 -7.04 -10.52 -5.82
N SER A 182 -6.38 -10.01 -4.77
CA SER A 182 -6.82 -10.19 -3.39
C SER A 182 -8.19 -9.54 -3.14
N TYR A 183 -8.43 -8.37 -3.71
CA TYR A 183 -9.70 -7.66 -3.61
C TYR A 183 -10.86 -8.48 -4.21
N ALA A 184 -10.64 -9.06 -5.39
CA ALA A 184 -11.64 -9.93 -6.01
C ALA A 184 -11.97 -11.13 -5.12
N GLN A 185 -10.96 -11.78 -4.53
CA GLN A 185 -11.16 -12.91 -3.60
C GLN A 185 -11.98 -12.48 -2.38
N TYR A 186 -11.61 -11.39 -1.69
CA TYR A 186 -12.31 -10.93 -0.49
C TYR A 186 -13.75 -10.46 -0.75
N ARG A 187 -14.04 -9.96 -1.94
CA ARG A 187 -15.43 -9.62 -2.32
C ARG A 187 -16.32 -10.85 -2.54
N HIS A 188 -15.76 -11.96 -2.96
CA HIS A 188 -16.51 -13.19 -3.22
C HIS A 188 -16.57 -14.13 -2.01
N GLY A 189 -15.94 -13.77 -0.87
CA GLY A 189 -16.00 -14.51 0.38
C GLY A 189 -15.11 -15.76 0.41
N GLU A 190 -14.06 -15.80 -0.42
CA GLU A 190 -13.03 -16.85 -0.42
C GLU A 190 -11.76 -16.41 0.32
#